data_caa5ee5fd1f885edfdd5e088208136e0
#
_entry.id   caa5ee5fd1f885edfdd5e088208136e0
#
_cell.length_a   1.000
_cell.length_b   1.000
_cell.length_c   1.000
_cell.angle_alpha   90.00
_cell.angle_beta   90.00
_cell.angle_gamma   90.00
#
_symmetry.space_group_name_H-M   'P 1'
#
loop_
_entity.id
_entity.type
_entity.pdbx_description
1 polymer ?
#
loop_
_entity_poly.entity_id
_entity_poly.type
_entity_poly.pdbx_seq_one_letter_code
_entity_poly.pdbx_strand_id
1 'polypeptide(L)'
;LSEKKRDEYYKIIKEKATAWAICAISHKIIDKINILNASLLGMKKSYEKLRDKGYKVTILLCDGNKTPDVDCPVEAIVKGDGKIPEIMAASILAKNHRDRLMDKADKKWPQYGFSHHKGYPTKEHYEALKNYGPCPIHRLSFRLEDKKTK
;
A
#
# COMPACT_ATOMS: atom_id res chain seq x y z
N LEU A 1 -6.73 -9.36 11.05
CA LEU A 1 -6.73 -8.24 12.02
C LEU A 1 -7.84 -7.24 11.70
N SER A 2 -8.61 -6.85 12.72
CA SER A 2 -9.62 -5.80 12.59
C SER A 2 -8.95 -4.43 12.41
N GLU A 3 -9.68 -3.47 11.83
CA GLU A 3 -9.21 -2.09 11.66
C GLU A 3 -8.77 -1.47 13.01
N LYS A 4 -9.56 -1.70 14.06
CA LYS A 4 -9.23 -1.22 15.42
C LYS A 4 -7.91 -1.78 15.94
N LYS A 5 -7.66 -3.08 15.78
CA LYS A 5 -6.40 -3.71 16.19
C LYS A 5 -5.22 -3.21 15.34
N ARG A 6 -5.42 -3.01 14.03
CA ARG A 6 -4.38 -2.41 13.18
C ARG A 6 -4.00 -1.01 13.64
N ASP A 7 -4.98 -0.18 14.05
CA ASP A 7 -4.71 1.15 14.60
C ASP A 7 -3.91 1.10 15.89
N GLU A 8 -4.22 0.16 16.79
CA GLU A 8 -3.47 -0.06 18.02
C GLU A 8 -2.02 -0.47 17.74
N TYR A 9 -1.82 -1.46 16.85
CA TYR A 9 -0.49 -1.91 16.46
C TYR A 9 0.29 -0.85 15.68
N TYR A 10 -0.35 -0.06 14.87
CA TYR A 10 0.28 1.05 14.16
C TYR A 10 1.00 2.01 15.12
N LYS A 11 0.34 2.38 16.20
CA LYS A 11 0.92 3.25 17.23
C LYS A 11 2.10 2.57 17.94
N ILE A 12 1.93 1.31 18.32
CA ILE A 12 2.97 0.53 19.00
C ILE A 12 4.21 0.36 18.11
N ILE A 13 4.02 0.03 16.83
CA ILE A 13 5.12 -0.15 15.88
C ILE A 13 5.90 1.16 15.71
N LYS A 14 5.22 2.28 15.52
CA LYS A 14 5.87 3.59 15.37
C LYS A 14 6.67 4.00 16.59
N GLU A 15 6.22 3.62 17.77
CA GLU A 15 6.88 3.92 19.03
C GLU A 15 8.08 2.99 19.28
N LYS A 16 7.94 1.68 19.03
CA LYS A 16 8.91 0.66 19.43
C LYS A 16 9.91 0.24 18.36
N ALA A 17 9.61 0.45 17.07
CA ALA A 17 10.57 0.14 16.00
C ALA A 17 11.79 1.04 16.10
N THR A 18 12.96 0.48 15.84
CA THR A 18 14.21 1.25 15.78
C THR A 18 14.10 2.40 14.78
N ALA A 19 13.51 2.10 13.61
CA ALA A 19 13.19 3.09 12.59
C ALA A 19 12.05 2.56 11.71
N TRP A 20 11.34 3.47 11.07
CA TRP A 20 10.31 3.13 10.10
C TRP A 20 10.21 4.22 9.04
N ALA A 21 9.76 3.84 7.85
CA ALA A 21 9.49 4.77 6.77
C ALA A 21 8.31 4.25 5.94
N ILE A 22 7.50 5.17 5.45
CA ILE A 22 6.38 4.89 4.56
C ILE A 22 6.58 5.69 3.28
N CYS A 23 6.35 5.05 2.14
CA CYS A 23 6.39 5.70 0.84
C CYS A 23 5.12 5.38 0.07
N ALA A 24 4.40 6.42 -0.32
CA ALA A 24 3.23 6.30 -1.18
C ALA A 24 3.65 6.44 -2.65
N ILE A 25 3.23 5.51 -3.48
CA ILE A 25 3.42 5.56 -4.93
C ILE A 25 2.12 6.03 -5.56
N SER A 26 2.18 7.09 -6.35
CA SER A 26 0.98 7.69 -6.94
C SER A 26 0.33 6.78 -7.98
N HIS A 27 -0.99 6.95 -8.16
CA HIS A 27 -1.75 6.26 -9.20
C HIS A 27 -1.18 6.51 -10.61
N LYS A 28 -0.62 7.67 -10.87
CA LYS A 28 0.01 8.01 -12.16
C LYS A 28 1.24 7.14 -12.43
N ILE A 29 2.05 6.88 -11.42
CA ILE A 29 3.20 5.99 -11.54
C ILE A 29 2.73 4.55 -11.72
N ILE A 30 1.72 4.10 -10.97
CA ILE A 30 1.14 2.76 -11.12
C ILE A 30 0.63 2.53 -12.54
N ASP A 31 -0.06 3.51 -13.13
CA ASP A 31 -0.54 3.44 -14.51
C ASP A 31 0.61 3.33 -15.52
N LYS A 32 1.76 3.90 -15.21
CA LYS A 32 2.93 3.92 -16.09
C LYS A 32 3.77 2.65 -16.05
N ILE A 33 3.95 2.05 -14.85
CA ILE A 33 4.88 0.94 -14.63
C ILE A 33 4.24 -0.35 -14.13
N ASN A 34 2.93 -0.38 -13.94
CA ASN A 34 2.06 -1.42 -13.33
C ASN A 34 2.20 -1.55 -11.81
N ILE A 35 1.30 -2.34 -11.20
CA ILE A 35 1.24 -2.48 -9.74
C ILE A 35 2.42 -3.24 -9.15
N LEU A 36 2.92 -4.27 -9.83
CA LEU A 36 4.08 -5.04 -9.36
C LEU A 36 5.31 -4.13 -9.26
N ASN A 37 5.64 -3.44 -10.33
CA ASN A 37 6.80 -2.54 -10.38
C ASN A 37 6.63 -1.35 -9.44
N ALA A 38 5.41 -0.84 -9.27
CA ALA A 38 5.11 0.21 -8.30
C ALA A 38 5.31 -0.27 -6.86
N SER A 39 4.92 -1.50 -6.54
CA SER A 39 5.17 -2.11 -5.22
C SER A 39 6.66 -2.23 -4.94
N LEU A 40 7.44 -2.72 -5.89
CA LEU A 40 8.90 -2.81 -5.78
C LEU A 40 9.55 -1.44 -5.63
N LEU A 41 9.08 -0.45 -6.37
CA LEU A 41 9.54 0.93 -6.25
C LEU A 41 9.23 1.51 -4.85
N GLY A 42 8.07 1.23 -4.30
CA GLY A 42 7.69 1.64 -2.96
C GLY A 42 8.59 1.03 -1.88
N MET A 43 8.92 -0.26 -2.01
CA MET A 43 9.87 -0.94 -1.13
C MET A 43 11.26 -0.29 -1.20
N LYS A 44 11.76 -0.06 -2.41
CA LYS A 44 13.05 0.61 -2.64
C LYS A 44 13.09 2.00 -2.01
N LYS A 45 12.08 2.83 -2.25
CA LYS A 45 12.02 4.19 -1.72
C LYS A 45 11.88 4.23 -0.21
N SER A 46 11.15 3.30 0.39
CA SER A 46 11.05 3.19 1.84
C SER A 46 12.39 2.82 2.46
N TYR A 47 13.11 1.86 1.89
CA TYR A 47 14.47 1.51 2.27
C TYR A 47 15.42 2.70 2.14
N GLU A 48 15.40 3.39 1.00
CA GLU A 48 16.27 4.54 0.76
C GLU A 48 16.03 5.68 1.76
N LYS A 49 14.79 5.92 2.19
CA LYS A 49 14.48 6.88 3.25
C LYS A 49 15.19 6.54 4.57
N LEU A 50 15.22 5.27 4.96
CA LEU A 50 15.93 4.83 6.16
C LEU A 50 17.44 4.95 6.02
N ARG A 51 17.99 4.51 4.89
CA ARG A 51 19.41 4.63 4.57
C ARG A 51 19.87 6.09 4.62
N ASP A 52 19.12 6.99 4.00
CA ASP A 52 19.46 8.42 3.91
C ASP A 52 19.38 9.12 5.28
N LYS A 53 18.61 8.57 6.21
CA LYS A 53 18.59 9.00 7.62
C LYS A 53 19.75 8.46 8.45
N GLY A 54 20.64 7.64 7.86
CA GLY A 54 21.81 7.07 8.51
C GLY A 54 21.61 5.70 9.14
N TYR A 55 20.46 5.05 8.96
CA TYR A 55 20.24 3.70 9.46
C TYR A 55 20.92 2.66 8.57
N LYS A 56 21.67 1.76 9.19
CA LYS A 56 22.30 0.65 8.49
C LYS A 56 21.36 -0.55 8.43
N VAL A 57 20.99 -0.94 7.23
CA VAL A 57 20.18 -2.14 6.98
C VAL A 57 21.09 -3.27 6.55
N THR A 58 21.15 -4.35 7.34
CA THR A 58 21.99 -5.53 7.04
C THR A 58 21.34 -6.45 6.02
N ILE A 59 20.00 -6.54 6.05
CA ILE A 59 19.21 -7.29 5.07
C ILE A 59 17.84 -6.67 4.95
N LEU A 60 17.31 -6.64 3.72
CA LEU A 60 15.95 -6.23 3.41
C LEU A 60 15.10 -7.48 3.16
N LEU A 61 14.05 -7.67 3.93
CA LEU A 61 13.10 -8.77 3.74
C LEU A 61 11.82 -8.23 3.11
N CYS A 62 11.42 -8.81 1.99
CA CYS A 62 10.27 -8.36 1.22
C CYS A 62 9.19 -9.43 1.16
N ASP A 63 7.93 -9.03 1.32
CA ASP A 63 6.79 -9.91 1.10
C ASP A 63 6.61 -10.18 -0.40
N GLY A 64 6.50 -11.45 -0.76
CA GLY A 64 6.26 -11.88 -2.13
C GLY A 64 7.40 -12.71 -2.72
N ASN A 65 7.48 -12.75 -4.05
CA ASN A 65 8.45 -13.55 -4.81
C ASN A 65 9.41 -12.72 -5.67
N LYS A 66 9.37 -11.41 -5.56
CA LYS A 66 10.23 -10.47 -6.28
C LYS A 66 10.94 -9.53 -5.30
N THR A 67 12.11 -9.04 -5.70
CA THR A 67 12.91 -8.13 -4.89
C THR A 67 13.10 -6.80 -5.61
N PRO A 68 13.12 -5.67 -4.88
CA PRO A 68 13.51 -4.39 -5.45
C PRO A 68 15.01 -4.35 -5.74
N ASP A 69 15.41 -3.45 -6.63
CA ASP A 69 16.82 -3.16 -6.90
C ASP A 69 17.37 -2.20 -5.83
N VAL A 70 18.10 -2.76 -4.87
CA VAL A 70 18.64 -2.04 -3.72
C VAL A 70 20.13 -2.38 -3.51
N ASP A 71 20.84 -1.52 -2.78
CA ASP A 71 22.28 -1.63 -2.51
C ASP A 71 22.62 -2.40 -1.23
N CYS A 72 21.72 -3.25 -0.76
CA CYS A 72 21.94 -4.13 0.40
C CYS A 72 21.48 -5.55 0.08
N PRO A 73 21.87 -6.55 0.87
CA PRO A 73 21.30 -7.89 0.76
C PRO A 73 19.77 -7.87 0.87
N VAL A 74 19.10 -8.57 -0.04
CA VAL A 74 17.63 -8.58 -0.10
C VAL A 74 17.11 -10.00 -0.33
N GLU A 75 16.03 -10.34 0.32
CA GLU A 75 15.37 -11.65 0.19
C GLU A 75 13.86 -11.48 0.08
N ALA A 76 13.26 -12.17 -0.88
CA ALA A 76 11.81 -12.27 -1.02
C ALA A 76 11.28 -13.47 -0.24
N ILE A 77 10.21 -13.27 0.52
CA ILE A 77 9.57 -14.32 1.34
C ILE A 77 8.10 -14.38 0.97
N VAL A 78 7.70 -15.47 0.32
CA VAL A 78 6.30 -15.69 -0.06
C VAL A 78 5.44 -15.77 1.20
N LYS A 79 4.36 -14.96 1.25
CA LYS A 79 3.49 -14.81 2.42
C LYS A 79 4.26 -14.39 3.69
N GLY A 80 5.28 -13.56 3.51
CA GLY A 80 6.16 -13.11 4.59
C GLY A 80 5.42 -12.34 5.68
N ASP A 81 4.35 -11.64 5.35
CA ASP A 81 3.49 -10.94 6.32
C ASP A 81 2.85 -11.88 7.35
N GLY A 82 2.72 -13.16 7.06
CA GLY A 82 2.26 -14.18 8.00
C GLY A 82 3.38 -14.98 8.68
N LYS A 83 4.64 -14.76 8.29
CA LYS A 83 5.79 -15.57 8.75
C LYS A 83 6.85 -14.77 9.51
N ILE A 84 7.07 -13.52 9.12
CA ILE A 84 8.16 -12.68 9.63
C ILE A 84 7.56 -11.47 10.34
N PRO A 85 7.84 -11.27 11.65
CA PRO A 85 7.28 -10.16 12.43
C PRO A 85 7.57 -8.78 11.83
N GLU A 86 8.75 -8.55 11.31
CA GLU A 86 9.15 -7.28 10.70
C GLU A 86 8.36 -6.99 9.42
N ILE A 87 8.09 -8.01 8.62
CA ILE A 87 7.25 -7.89 7.41
C ILE A 87 5.80 -7.64 7.82
N MET A 88 5.30 -8.33 8.85
CA MET A 88 3.96 -8.09 9.40
C MET A 88 3.81 -6.64 9.86
N ALA A 89 4.79 -6.13 10.61
CA ALA A 89 4.80 -4.75 11.09
C ALA A 89 4.77 -3.75 9.91
N ALA A 90 5.60 -3.95 8.91
CA ALA A 90 5.62 -3.11 7.71
C ALA A 90 4.27 -3.15 6.97
N SER A 91 3.65 -4.31 6.86
CA SER A 91 2.33 -4.49 6.25
C SER A 91 1.24 -3.71 7.02
N ILE A 92 1.27 -3.74 8.33
CA ILE A 92 0.34 -2.98 9.19
C ILE A 92 0.50 -1.47 8.98
N LEU A 93 1.73 -0.97 8.92
CA LEU A 93 1.99 0.44 8.63
C LEU A 93 1.46 0.84 7.26
N ALA A 94 1.72 0.03 6.24
CA ALA A 94 1.29 0.31 4.88
C ALA A 94 -0.24 0.32 4.73
N LYS A 95 -0.92 -0.69 5.26
CA LYS A 95 -2.39 -0.78 5.22
C LYS A 95 -3.07 0.35 5.97
N ASN A 96 -2.58 0.66 7.16
CA ASN A 96 -3.15 1.74 7.97
C ASN A 96 -2.98 3.10 7.29
N HIS A 97 -1.80 3.36 6.72
CA HIS A 97 -1.56 4.59 5.97
C HIS A 97 -2.48 4.70 4.75
N ARG A 98 -2.66 3.60 4.00
CA ARG A 98 -3.59 3.55 2.87
C ARG A 98 -5.02 3.84 3.30
N ASP A 99 -5.49 3.22 4.38
CA ASP A 99 -6.85 3.44 4.89
C ASP A 99 -7.08 4.92 5.24
N ARG A 100 -6.11 5.56 5.84
CA ARG A 100 -6.17 7.01 6.14
C ARG A 100 -6.21 7.86 4.86
N LEU A 101 -5.45 7.49 3.83
CA LEU A 101 -5.52 8.17 2.53
C LEU A 101 -6.88 8.00 1.89
N MET A 102 -7.50 6.82 1.98
CA MET A 102 -8.83 6.57 1.45
C MET A 102 -9.91 7.32 2.23
N ASP A 103 -9.77 7.47 3.55
CA ASP A 103 -10.68 8.29 4.35
C ASP A 103 -10.61 9.78 3.96
N LYS A 104 -9.43 10.28 3.66
CA LYS A 104 -9.25 11.64 3.12
C LYS A 104 -9.85 11.78 1.73
N ALA A 105 -9.68 10.79 0.87
CA ALA A 105 -10.26 10.76 -0.46
C ALA A 105 -11.80 10.73 -0.40
N ASP A 106 -12.37 10.01 0.57
CA ASP A 106 -13.82 9.98 0.79
C ASP A 106 -14.39 11.37 1.11
N LYS A 107 -13.68 12.15 1.90
CA LYS A 107 -14.08 13.53 2.20
C LYS A 107 -14.05 14.42 0.96
N LYS A 108 -13.13 14.20 0.05
CA LYS A 108 -12.97 14.98 -1.18
C LYS A 108 -13.91 14.52 -2.30
N TRP A 109 -14.16 13.22 -2.41
CA TRP A 109 -15.03 12.61 -3.42
C TRP A 109 -16.03 11.63 -2.75
N PRO A 110 -17.00 12.13 -1.96
CA PRO A 110 -17.87 11.27 -1.14
C PRO A 110 -18.78 10.33 -1.93
N GLN A 111 -19.00 10.60 -3.22
CA GLN A 111 -19.86 9.79 -4.09
C GLN A 111 -19.32 8.37 -4.36
N TYR A 112 -18.03 8.12 -4.12
CA TYR A 112 -17.41 6.82 -4.40
C TYR A 112 -17.46 5.84 -3.23
N GLY A 113 -17.60 6.31 -1.99
CA GLY A 113 -17.60 5.46 -0.80
C GLY A 113 -16.21 4.91 -0.43
N PHE A 114 -15.14 5.66 -0.66
CA PHE A 114 -13.76 5.22 -0.39
C PHE A 114 -13.47 4.81 1.05
N SER A 115 -14.17 5.38 2.04
CA SER A 115 -14.03 4.96 3.43
C SER A 115 -14.60 3.57 3.70
N HIS A 116 -15.52 3.08 2.88
CA HIS A 116 -16.08 1.73 2.96
C HIS A 116 -15.17 0.69 2.29
N HIS A 117 -14.85 0.87 1.01
CA HIS A 117 -14.13 -0.15 0.23
C HIS A 117 -12.62 0.09 0.11
N LYS A 118 -12.11 1.23 0.57
CA LYS A 118 -10.68 1.59 0.57
C LYS A 118 -10.01 1.50 -0.83
N GLY A 119 -10.79 1.69 -1.89
CA GLY A 119 -10.35 1.58 -3.28
C GLY A 119 -10.36 0.17 -3.86
N TYR A 120 -10.74 -0.86 -3.07
CA TYR A 120 -10.83 -2.23 -3.56
C TYR A 120 -11.99 -2.41 -4.57
N PRO A 121 -11.92 -3.44 -5.45
CA PRO A 121 -12.90 -3.66 -6.52
C PRO A 121 -14.20 -4.28 -6.00
N THR A 122 -14.94 -3.56 -5.17
CA THR A 122 -16.24 -3.96 -4.67
C THR A 122 -17.35 -3.55 -5.65
N LYS A 123 -18.55 -4.13 -5.49
CA LYS A 123 -19.74 -3.75 -6.27
C LYS A 123 -20.05 -2.25 -6.11
N GLU A 124 -19.98 -1.72 -4.89
CA GLU A 124 -20.19 -0.29 -4.59
C GLU A 124 -19.20 0.60 -5.37
N HIS A 125 -17.92 0.21 -5.42
CA HIS A 125 -16.89 0.96 -6.15
C HIS A 125 -17.16 0.96 -7.66
N TYR A 126 -17.51 -0.20 -8.25
CA TYR A 126 -17.87 -0.30 -9.67
C TYR A 126 -19.13 0.46 -10.02
N GLU A 127 -20.16 0.43 -9.17
CA GLU A 127 -21.39 1.21 -9.37
C GLU A 127 -21.09 2.72 -9.35
N ALA A 128 -20.26 3.19 -8.43
CA ALA A 128 -19.84 4.58 -8.38
C ALA A 128 -19.07 4.98 -9.66
N LEU A 129 -18.17 4.14 -10.14
CA LEU A 129 -17.44 4.36 -11.40
C LEU A 129 -18.39 4.43 -12.60
N LYS A 130 -19.41 3.58 -12.64
CA LYS A 130 -20.43 3.59 -13.69
C LYS A 130 -21.23 4.89 -13.69
N ASN A 131 -21.59 5.40 -12.51
CA ASN A 131 -22.43 6.58 -12.36
C ASN A 131 -21.67 7.90 -12.51
N TYR A 132 -20.42 7.97 -12.05
CA TYR A 132 -19.64 9.20 -11.94
C TYR A 132 -18.35 9.20 -12.77
N GLY A 133 -17.96 8.06 -13.36
CA GLY A 133 -16.66 7.92 -14.01
C GLY A 133 -15.50 7.92 -13.03
N PRO A 134 -14.24 7.79 -13.49
CA PRO A 134 -13.07 7.82 -12.63
C PRO A 134 -12.81 9.23 -12.09
N CYS A 135 -12.44 9.33 -10.81
CA CYS A 135 -11.96 10.56 -10.21
C CYS A 135 -10.43 10.70 -10.41
N PRO A 136 -9.82 11.86 -10.05
CA PRO A 136 -8.39 12.11 -10.30
C PRO A 136 -7.41 11.11 -9.71
N ILE A 137 -7.80 10.33 -8.69
CA ILE A 137 -6.92 9.33 -8.05
C ILE A 137 -7.15 7.89 -8.55
N HIS A 138 -8.11 7.65 -9.44
CA HIS A 138 -8.31 6.32 -10.01
C HIS A 138 -7.15 5.91 -10.91
N ARG A 139 -6.75 4.63 -10.80
CA ARG A 139 -5.73 4.01 -11.65
C ARG A 139 -6.35 3.63 -12.98
N LEU A 140 -6.03 4.37 -14.04
CA LEU A 140 -6.65 4.20 -15.35
C LEU A 140 -6.24 2.90 -16.05
N SER A 141 -5.08 2.32 -15.68
CA SER A 141 -4.62 1.02 -16.18
C SER A 141 -5.37 -0.16 -15.54
N PHE A 142 -6.13 0.08 -14.47
CA PHE A 142 -6.93 -0.94 -13.81
C PHE A 142 -8.31 -1.02 -14.45
N ARG A 143 -8.94 -2.19 -14.32
CA ARG A 143 -10.30 -2.37 -14.79
C ARG A 143 -11.28 -1.49 -14.01
N LEU A 144 -12.05 -0.69 -14.75
CA LEU A 144 -13.03 0.25 -14.20
C LEU A 144 -14.46 -0.28 -14.28
N GLU A 145 -14.65 -1.51 -14.78
CA GLU A 145 -15.96 -2.16 -14.94
C GLU A 145 -15.96 -3.53 -14.25
N ASP A 146 -17.10 -3.90 -13.68
CA ASP A 146 -17.29 -5.23 -13.08
C ASP A 146 -17.49 -6.27 -14.19
N LYS A 147 -16.75 -7.40 -14.13
CA LYS A 147 -16.90 -8.53 -15.07
C LYS A 147 -18.27 -9.18 -15.02
N LYS A 148 -18.93 -9.11 -13.87
CA LYS A 148 -20.24 -9.74 -13.64
C LYS A 148 -21.41 -9.01 -14.30
N THR A 149 -21.18 -7.81 -14.81
CA THR A 149 -22.20 -6.96 -15.44
C THR A 149 -22.19 -7.00 -16.97
N LYS A 150 -21.33 -7.85 -17.56
CA LYS A 150 -21.29 -8.08 -19.02
C LYS A 150 -22.21 -9.23 -19.43
#